data_d0b5a7775fefaae08fc92dcf48b9d1a3
#
_entry.id   d0b5a7775fefaae08fc92dcf48b9d1a3
#
_cell.length_a   1.000
_cell.length_b   1.000
_cell.length_c   1.000
_cell.angle_alpha   90.00
_cell.angle_beta   90.00
_cell.angle_gamma   90.00
#
_symmetry.space_group_name_H-M   'P 1'
#
loop_
_entity.id
_entity.type
_entity.pdbx_description
1 polymer ?
#
loop_
_entity_poly.entity_id
_entity_poly.type
_entity_poly.pdbx_seq_one_letter_code
_entity_poly.pdbx_strand_id
1 'polypeptide(L)'
;MNVLQDVQELQETRKEHELRLAKLEKLMEASILDTQQLKLEMRLFRDEMLVFKDEMHAFKDEMKVFKDECQHSKEMRTFKNEMNRRWGELANKMGTLVEDIVYPGLPFALKRRFDLEVDVVTHNMSAKDPETGSKQEFDVIATCGDWGFVVDVKPTYKFAHLEDFIERILPKAGRLISLLEGKRLQGIIASLSLGEDVINAATKRGVLAMTMSGDYMDIVNPEVFSK
;
A
#
# COMPACT_ATOMS: atom_id res chain seq x y z
N MET A 1 45.36 40.48 10.09
CA MET A 1 44.54 39.38 9.58
C MET A 1 45.46 38.43 8.84
N ASN A 2 45.50 37.18 9.23
CA ASN A 2 46.56 36.23 8.79
C ASN A 2 46.03 35.43 7.58
N VAL A 3 46.24 35.91 6.38
CA VAL A 3 45.80 35.30 5.09
C VAL A 3 46.18 33.83 5.00
N LEU A 4 47.30 33.43 5.61
CA LEU A 4 47.75 32.05 5.66
C LEU A 4 46.85 31.14 6.51
N GLN A 5 46.23 31.67 7.54
CA GLN A 5 45.33 30.95 8.42
C GLN A 5 43.98 30.72 7.76
N ASP A 6 43.47 31.75 7.06
CA ASP A 6 42.22 31.66 6.28
C ASP A 6 42.35 30.65 5.12
N VAL A 7 43.53 30.58 4.48
CA VAL A 7 43.79 29.60 3.41
C VAL A 7 43.86 28.16 3.97
N GLN A 8 44.39 27.96 5.16
CA GLN A 8 44.44 26.63 5.80
C GLN A 8 43.02 26.15 6.17
N GLU A 9 42.21 27.02 6.79
CA GLU A 9 40.81 26.69 7.11
C GLU A 9 39.99 26.37 5.86
N LEU A 10 40.18 27.10 4.76
CA LEU A 10 39.54 26.81 3.49
C LEU A 10 39.96 25.46 2.90
N GLN A 11 41.24 25.08 3.06
CA GLN A 11 41.72 23.78 2.59
C GLN A 11 41.20 22.62 3.43
N GLU A 12 41.05 22.79 4.74
CA GLU A 12 40.44 21.78 5.62
C GLU A 12 38.96 21.60 5.34
N THR A 13 38.22 22.70 5.20
CA THR A 13 36.80 22.69 4.84
C THR A 13 36.57 22.01 3.48
N ARG A 14 37.42 22.29 2.52
CA ARG A 14 37.38 21.63 1.20
C ARG A 14 37.57 20.13 1.28
N LYS A 15 38.56 19.65 2.05
CA LYS A 15 38.80 18.22 2.27
C LYS A 15 37.60 17.56 2.96
N GLU A 16 36.98 18.22 3.92
CA GLU A 16 35.78 17.71 4.58
C GLU A 16 34.60 17.56 3.61
N HIS A 17 34.41 18.58 2.76
CA HIS A 17 33.38 18.53 1.70
C HIS A 17 33.65 17.41 0.69
N GLU A 18 34.89 17.24 0.25
CA GLU A 18 35.27 16.15 -0.69
C GLU A 18 34.99 14.76 -0.04
N LEU A 19 35.27 14.59 1.25
CA LEU A 19 34.98 13.35 1.97
C LEU A 19 33.45 13.10 2.10
N ARG A 20 32.68 14.17 2.38
CA ARG A 20 31.21 14.09 2.44
C ARG A 20 30.61 13.74 1.07
N LEU A 21 31.09 14.37 0.00
CA LEU A 21 30.66 14.06 -1.36
C LEU A 21 30.93 12.60 -1.72
N ALA A 22 32.14 12.08 -1.47
CA ALA A 22 32.46 10.69 -1.73
C ALA A 22 31.60 9.70 -0.92
N LYS A 23 31.22 10.06 0.30
CA LYS A 23 30.29 9.27 1.12
C LYS A 23 28.86 9.30 0.56
N LEU A 24 28.41 10.46 0.11
CA LEU A 24 27.09 10.60 -0.54
C LEU A 24 27.01 9.85 -1.86
N GLU A 25 28.05 9.89 -2.68
CA GLU A 25 28.14 9.12 -3.92
C GLU A 25 27.99 7.62 -3.66
N LYS A 26 28.71 7.08 -2.68
CA LYS A 26 28.59 5.65 -2.29
C LYS A 26 27.20 5.29 -1.79
N LEU A 27 26.55 6.17 -1.01
CA LEU A 27 25.19 5.96 -0.54
C LEU A 27 24.18 6.00 -1.69
N MET A 28 24.39 6.90 -2.65
CA MET A 28 23.56 6.97 -3.85
C MET A 28 23.72 5.73 -4.72
N GLU A 29 24.94 5.26 -4.94
CA GLU A 29 25.19 4.03 -5.70
C GLU A 29 24.52 2.82 -5.03
N ALA A 30 24.64 2.67 -3.72
CA ALA A 30 23.97 1.61 -2.96
C ALA A 30 22.45 1.71 -3.09
N SER A 31 21.87 2.90 -2.94
CA SER A 31 20.44 3.13 -3.08
C SER A 31 19.92 2.86 -4.50
N ILE A 32 20.71 3.16 -5.52
CA ILE A 32 20.37 2.83 -6.92
C ILE A 32 20.34 1.32 -7.10
N LEU A 33 21.33 0.61 -6.55
CA LEU A 33 21.41 -0.85 -6.65
C LEU A 33 20.22 -1.52 -5.95
N ASP A 34 19.91 -1.09 -4.74
CA ASP A 34 18.75 -1.58 -3.97
C ASP A 34 17.43 -1.31 -4.73
N THR A 35 17.31 -0.14 -5.34
CA THR A 35 16.14 0.22 -6.16
C THR A 35 16.02 -0.67 -7.40
N GLN A 36 17.13 -1.00 -8.03
CA GLN A 36 17.14 -1.89 -9.19
C GLN A 36 16.78 -3.33 -8.80
N GLN A 37 17.27 -3.80 -7.67
CA GLN A 37 16.92 -5.11 -7.13
C GLN A 37 15.43 -5.20 -6.78
N LEU A 38 14.91 -4.22 -6.08
CA LEU A 38 13.49 -4.14 -5.74
C LEU A 38 12.60 -4.12 -7.00
N LYS A 39 13.01 -3.38 -8.04
CA LYS A 39 12.30 -3.38 -9.33
C LYS A 39 12.27 -4.77 -9.97
N LEU A 40 13.36 -5.51 -9.91
CA LEU A 40 13.43 -6.86 -10.45
C LEU A 40 12.50 -7.80 -9.68
N GLU A 41 12.55 -7.77 -8.36
CA GLU A 41 11.68 -8.56 -7.49
C GLU A 41 10.20 -8.25 -7.74
N MET A 42 9.84 -6.98 -7.89
CA MET A 42 8.47 -6.58 -8.22
C MET A 42 8.02 -7.05 -9.62
N ARG A 43 8.91 -7.11 -10.60
CA ARG A 43 8.59 -7.67 -11.92
C ARG A 43 8.33 -9.16 -11.85
N LEU A 44 9.21 -9.91 -11.20
CA LEU A 44 9.06 -11.35 -10.99
C LEU A 44 7.73 -11.64 -10.27
N PHE A 45 7.47 -10.92 -9.19
CA PHE A 45 6.23 -11.05 -8.45
C PHE A 45 4.99 -10.74 -9.31
N ARG A 46 5.03 -9.68 -10.12
CA ARG A 46 3.93 -9.36 -11.05
C ARG A 46 3.68 -10.50 -12.04
N ASP A 47 4.75 -11.07 -12.59
CA ASP A 47 4.66 -12.14 -13.56
C ASP A 47 4.10 -13.43 -12.92
N GLU A 48 4.52 -13.76 -11.69
CA GLU A 48 3.93 -14.86 -10.89
C GLU A 48 2.44 -14.62 -10.61
N MET A 49 2.04 -13.39 -10.28
CA MET A 49 0.64 -13.02 -10.06
C MET A 49 -0.21 -13.12 -11.33
N LEU A 50 0.36 -12.85 -12.50
CA LEU A 50 -0.35 -13.04 -13.78
C LEU A 50 -0.58 -14.53 -14.04
N VAL A 51 0.43 -15.38 -13.89
CA VAL A 51 0.31 -16.84 -14.02
C VAL A 51 -0.74 -17.37 -13.04
N PHE A 52 -0.65 -16.96 -11.78
CA PHE A 52 -1.62 -17.33 -10.76
C PHE A 52 -3.06 -16.91 -11.11
N LYS A 53 -3.25 -15.72 -11.65
CA LYS A 53 -4.55 -15.25 -12.13
C LYS A 53 -5.11 -16.14 -13.23
N ASP A 54 -4.27 -16.55 -14.17
CA ASP A 54 -4.67 -17.42 -15.29
C ASP A 54 -5.02 -18.83 -14.80
N GLU A 55 -4.23 -19.39 -13.88
CA GLU A 55 -4.54 -20.67 -13.21
C GLU A 55 -5.88 -20.59 -12.45
N MET A 56 -6.16 -19.47 -11.80
CA MET A 56 -7.43 -19.22 -11.13
C MET A 56 -8.61 -19.14 -12.07
N HIS A 57 -8.43 -18.58 -13.25
CA HIS A 57 -9.47 -18.54 -14.28
C HIS A 57 -9.73 -19.93 -14.84
N ALA A 58 -8.69 -20.70 -15.19
CA ALA A 58 -8.81 -22.07 -15.67
C ALA A 58 -9.54 -22.96 -14.64
N PHE A 59 -9.13 -22.88 -13.39
CA PHE A 59 -9.76 -23.61 -12.31
C PHE A 59 -11.25 -23.23 -12.09
N LYS A 60 -11.59 -21.96 -12.22
CA LYS A 60 -12.99 -21.49 -12.17
C LYS A 60 -13.84 -22.10 -13.28
N ASP A 61 -13.28 -22.21 -14.46
CA ASP A 61 -13.99 -22.80 -15.63
C ASP A 61 -14.14 -24.30 -15.46
N GLU A 62 -13.15 -25.04 -14.98
CA GLU A 62 -13.24 -26.44 -14.62
C GLU A 62 -14.32 -26.69 -13.56
N MET A 63 -14.37 -25.83 -12.54
CA MET A 63 -15.40 -25.89 -11.48
C MET A 63 -16.80 -25.65 -12.01
N LYS A 64 -16.95 -24.82 -13.05
CA LYS A 64 -18.25 -24.55 -13.66
C LYS A 64 -18.77 -25.79 -14.40
N VAL A 65 -17.92 -26.45 -15.15
CA VAL A 65 -18.23 -27.71 -15.84
C VAL A 65 -18.58 -28.80 -14.81
N PHE A 66 -17.76 -28.98 -13.77
CA PHE A 66 -17.99 -29.97 -12.74
C PHE A 66 -19.30 -29.73 -11.95
N LYS A 67 -19.68 -28.47 -11.72
CA LYS A 67 -20.94 -28.11 -11.07
C LYS A 67 -22.17 -28.53 -11.88
N ASP A 68 -22.08 -28.43 -13.21
CA ASP A 68 -23.18 -28.77 -14.09
C ASP A 68 -23.34 -30.30 -14.24
N GLU A 69 -22.26 -31.08 -14.10
CA GLU A 69 -22.26 -32.55 -14.18
C GLU A 69 -22.72 -33.24 -12.89
N CYS A 70 -22.63 -32.62 -11.71
CA CYS A 70 -22.76 -33.28 -10.41
C CYS A 70 -23.84 -32.70 -9.49
N GLN A 71 -25.06 -32.49 -9.91
CA GLN A 71 -26.13 -31.92 -9.07
C GLN A 71 -26.64 -32.79 -7.90
N HIS A 72 -26.19 -34.04 -7.68
CA HIS A 72 -26.93 -34.99 -6.82
C HIS A 72 -26.15 -35.78 -5.78
N SER A 73 -24.93 -35.45 -5.34
CA SER A 73 -24.27 -36.29 -4.32
C SER A 73 -23.81 -35.56 -3.04
N LYS A 74 -23.75 -36.31 -1.95
CA LYS A 74 -23.24 -35.88 -0.60
C LYS A 74 -21.77 -35.44 -0.68
N GLU A 75 -21.01 -36.02 -1.60
CA GLU A 75 -19.61 -35.71 -1.93
C GLU A 75 -19.45 -34.29 -2.47
N MET A 76 -20.44 -33.79 -3.22
CA MET A 76 -20.48 -32.45 -3.73
C MET A 76 -20.54 -31.39 -2.63
N ARG A 77 -21.26 -31.63 -1.53
CA ARG A 77 -21.31 -30.70 -0.40
C ARG A 77 -19.95 -30.59 0.30
N THR A 78 -19.28 -31.72 0.48
CA THR A 78 -17.96 -31.76 1.10
C THR A 78 -16.91 -31.06 0.25
N PHE A 79 -16.93 -31.35 -1.06
CA PHE A 79 -16.06 -30.70 -2.03
C PHE A 79 -16.30 -29.18 -2.11
N LYS A 80 -17.56 -28.73 -2.17
CA LYS A 80 -17.90 -27.31 -2.16
C LYS A 80 -17.40 -26.59 -0.89
N ASN A 81 -17.52 -27.24 0.27
CA ASN A 81 -17.04 -26.67 1.52
C ASN A 81 -15.51 -26.57 1.57
N GLU A 82 -14.82 -27.60 1.10
CA GLU A 82 -13.36 -27.59 1.01
C GLU A 82 -12.85 -26.55 0.03
N MET A 83 -13.52 -26.43 -1.11
CA MET A 83 -13.24 -25.41 -2.11
C MET A 83 -13.42 -23.99 -1.55
N ASN A 84 -14.54 -23.73 -0.88
CA ASN A 84 -14.79 -22.44 -0.26
C ASN A 84 -13.72 -22.12 0.81
N ARG A 85 -13.26 -23.12 1.55
CA ARG A 85 -12.17 -22.96 2.52
C ARG A 85 -10.86 -22.58 1.82
N ARG A 86 -10.46 -23.31 0.78
CA ARG A 86 -9.24 -23.02 -0.01
C ARG A 86 -9.30 -21.65 -0.67
N TRP A 87 -10.47 -21.26 -1.19
CA TRP A 87 -10.70 -19.92 -1.73
C TRP A 87 -10.53 -18.84 -0.66
N GLY A 88 -11.07 -19.06 0.54
CA GLY A 88 -10.90 -18.15 1.67
C GLY A 88 -9.43 -17.98 2.06
N GLU A 89 -8.69 -19.09 2.16
CA GLU A 89 -7.26 -19.07 2.48
C GLU A 89 -6.45 -18.35 1.41
N LEU A 90 -6.80 -18.54 0.14
CA LEU A 90 -6.14 -17.91 -0.99
C LEU A 90 -6.42 -16.41 -1.05
N ALA A 91 -7.68 -16.01 -0.87
CA ALA A 91 -8.07 -14.61 -0.79
C ALA A 91 -7.36 -13.87 0.36
N ASN A 92 -7.22 -14.54 1.51
CA ASN A 92 -6.47 -13.98 2.64
C ASN A 92 -4.98 -13.81 2.30
N LYS A 93 -4.34 -14.80 1.67
CA LYS A 93 -2.94 -14.68 1.23
C LYS A 93 -2.75 -13.56 0.22
N MET A 94 -3.68 -13.40 -0.72
CA MET A 94 -3.65 -12.26 -1.66
C MET A 94 -3.81 -10.93 -0.95
N GLY A 95 -4.66 -10.84 0.08
CA GLY A 95 -4.80 -9.64 0.90
C GLY A 95 -3.48 -9.23 1.51
N THR A 96 -2.83 -10.14 2.23
CA THR A 96 -1.53 -9.93 2.86
C THR A 96 -0.46 -9.48 1.84
N LEU A 97 -0.40 -10.14 0.69
CA LEU A 97 0.54 -9.78 -0.37
C LEU A 97 0.36 -8.35 -0.89
N VAL A 98 -0.88 -7.90 -1.09
CA VAL A 98 -1.16 -6.53 -1.53
C VAL A 98 -0.75 -5.53 -0.46
N GLU A 99 -1.01 -5.82 0.81
CA GLU A 99 -0.56 -5.00 1.95
C GLU A 99 0.96 -4.89 1.99
N ASP A 100 1.69 -6.00 1.79
CA ASP A 100 3.16 -6.05 1.78
C ASP A 100 3.78 -5.20 0.66
N ILE A 101 3.03 -4.94 -0.43
CA ILE A 101 3.46 -4.04 -1.52
C ILE A 101 3.05 -2.59 -1.24
N VAL A 102 1.84 -2.37 -0.74
CA VAL A 102 1.30 -1.03 -0.46
C VAL A 102 2.08 -0.36 0.67
N TYR A 103 2.36 -1.10 1.73
CA TYR A 103 3.04 -0.58 2.91
C TYR A 103 4.39 0.10 2.60
N PRO A 104 5.37 -0.55 1.94
CA PRO A 104 6.63 0.10 1.58
C PRO A 104 6.47 1.13 0.46
N GLY A 105 5.46 1.00 -0.41
CA GLY A 105 5.22 1.92 -1.51
C GLY A 105 4.61 3.26 -1.10
N LEU A 106 3.88 3.31 0.01
CA LEU A 106 3.15 4.50 0.46
C LEU A 106 4.06 5.71 0.74
N PRO A 107 5.18 5.61 1.50
CA PRO A 107 6.08 6.73 1.74
C PRO A 107 6.62 7.35 0.45
N PHE A 108 6.99 6.51 -0.52
CA PHE A 108 7.51 6.97 -1.81
C PHE A 108 6.43 7.69 -2.63
N ALA A 109 5.20 7.18 -2.63
CA ALA A 109 4.09 7.81 -3.32
C ALA A 109 3.74 9.19 -2.72
N LEU A 110 3.69 9.30 -1.38
CA LEU A 110 3.45 10.56 -0.67
C LEU A 110 4.57 11.58 -0.91
N LYS A 111 5.82 11.16 -0.87
CA LYS A 111 6.97 12.04 -1.16
C LYS A 111 6.94 12.52 -2.60
N ARG A 112 6.72 11.62 -3.57
CA ARG A 112 6.73 11.96 -5.00
C ARG A 112 5.58 12.87 -5.40
N ARG A 113 4.37 12.62 -4.89
CA ARG A 113 3.18 13.36 -5.31
C ARG A 113 2.95 14.66 -4.54
N PHE A 114 3.33 14.69 -3.29
CA PHE A 114 2.99 15.80 -2.39
C PHE A 114 4.20 16.41 -1.68
N ASP A 115 5.40 15.89 -1.90
CA ASP A 115 6.61 16.28 -1.17
C ASP A 115 6.43 16.17 0.35
N LEU A 116 5.73 15.10 0.80
CA LEU A 116 5.53 14.79 2.20
C LEU A 116 6.51 13.71 2.65
N GLU A 117 7.19 13.95 3.76
CA GLU A 117 8.01 12.95 4.43
C GLU A 117 7.20 12.26 5.51
N VAL A 118 7.21 10.93 5.49
CA VAL A 118 6.48 10.12 6.45
C VAL A 118 7.24 10.04 7.76
N ASP A 119 6.61 10.48 8.85
CA ASP A 119 7.18 10.40 10.20
C ASP A 119 7.08 8.98 10.75
N VAL A 120 5.90 8.39 10.61
CA VAL A 120 5.60 7.01 11.05
C VAL A 120 4.72 6.35 10.01
N VAL A 121 5.04 5.10 9.68
CA VAL A 121 4.17 4.21 8.92
C VAL A 121 4.06 2.88 9.66
N THR A 122 2.85 2.35 9.73
CA THR A 122 2.56 1.07 10.39
C THR A 122 1.47 0.33 9.62
N HIS A 123 1.43 -0.99 9.76
CA HIS A 123 0.45 -1.84 9.10
C HIS A 123 -0.17 -2.83 10.09
N ASN A 124 -1.30 -3.43 9.71
CA ASN A 124 -2.01 -4.45 10.48
C ASN A 124 -2.32 -4.00 11.93
N MET A 125 -2.64 -2.71 12.10
CA MET A 125 -3.04 -2.20 13.40
C MET A 125 -4.44 -2.65 13.76
N SER A 126 -4.63 -3.05 15.00
CA SER A 126 -5.95 -3.35 15.52
C SER A 126 -6.25 -2.61 16.82
N ALA A 127 -7.44 -2.04 16.89
CA ALA A 127 -7.94 -1.37 18.08
C ALA A 127 -9.30 -1.94 18.50
N LYS A 128 -9.53 -1.98 19.82
CA LYS A 128 -10.83 -2.35 20.36
C LYS A 128 -11.67 -1.09 20.51
N ASP A 129 -12.84 -1.08 19.90
CA ASP A 129 -13.78 0.02 20.04
C ASP A 129 -14.40 -0.02 21.45
N PRO A 130 -14.20 0.99 22.29
CA PRO A 130 -14.68 0.99 23.66
C PRO A 130 -16.21 1.06 23.76
N GLU A 131 -16.91 1.57 22.74
CA GLU A 131 -18.36 1.70 22.73
C GLU A 131 -19.04 0.39 22.33
N THR A 132 -18.48 -0.32 21.34
CA THR A 132 -19.10 -1.55 20.82
C THR A 132 -18.44 -2.82 21.32
N GLY A 133 -17.25 -2.72 21.90
CA GLY A 133 -16.41 -3.86 22.28
C GLY A 133 -15.82 -4.62 21.10
N SER A 134 -16.13 -4.23 19.86
CA SER A 134 -15.65 -4.89 18.64
C SER A 134 -14.20 -4.54 18.33
N LYS A 135 -13.48 -5.48 17.76
CA LYS A 135 -12.12 -5.27 17.24
C LYS A 135 -12.23 -4.69 15.82
N GLN A 136 -11.52 -3.59 15.57
CA GLN A 136 -11.38 -3.00 14.24
C GLN A 136 -9.93 -3.13 13.81
N GLU A 137 -9.72 -3.59 12.60
CA GLU A 137 -8.39 -3.70 11.95
C GLU A 137 -8.24 -2.58 10.94
N PHE A 138 -7.00 -2.08 10.80
CA PHE A 138 -6.59 -1.03 9.88
C PHE A 138 -5.36 -1.54 9.13
N ASP A 139 -5.45 -1.57 7.80
CA ASP A 139 -4.45 -2.19 6.95
C ASP A 139 -3.13 -1.41 6.99
N VAL A 140 -3.12 -0.11 6.65
CA VAL A 140 -1.93 0.75 6.76
C VAL A 140 -2.32 2.13 7.29
N ILE A 141 -1.49 2.65 8.19
CA ILE A 141 -1.60 4.01 8.74
C ILE A 141 -0.26 4.70 8.61
N ALA A 142 -0.27 5.97 8.17
CA ALA A 142 0.92 6.80 8.12
C ALA A 142 0.64 8.19 8.68
N THR A 143 1.69 8.84 9.20
CA THR A 143 1.64 10.23 9.63
C THR A 143 2.72 11.06 8.95
N CYS A 144 2.38 12.30 8.59
CA CYS A 144 3.26 13.27 7.97
C CYS A 144 2.94 14.66 8.55
N GLY A 145 3.69 15.13 9.55
CA GLY A 145 3.39 16.39 10.23
C GLY A 145 1.96 16.40 10.78
N ASP A 146 1.13 17.35 10.33
CA ASP A 146 -0.27 17.49 10.76
C ASP A 146 -1.25 16.53 10.06
N TRP A 147 -0.77 15.70 9.15
CA TRP A 147 -1.59 14.76 8.39
C TRP A 147 -1.53 13.34 8.92
N GLY A 148 -2.70 12.69 8.94
CA GLY A 148 -2.86 11.27 9.18
C GLY A 148 -3.47 10.60 7.96
N PHE A 149 -2.79 9.61 7.41
CA PHE A 149 -3.25 8.82 6.28
C PHE A 149 -3.76 7.47 6.75
N VAL A 150 -4.98 7.13 6.36
CA VAL A 150 -5.59 5.82 6.60
C VAL A 150 -5.76 5.13 5.26
N VAL A 151 -5.13 3.99 5.08
CA VAL A 151 -5.15 3.25 3.82
C VAL A 151 -5.94 1.96 4.01
N ASP A 152 -6.96 1.76 3.19
CA ASP A 152 -7.70 0.50 3.08
C ASP A 152 -7.20 -0.26 1.85
N VAL A 153 -6.72 -1.47 2.06
CA VAL A 153 -6.05 -2.29 1.05
C VAL A 153 -6.93 -3.48 0.68
N LYS A 154 -7.18 -3.68 -0.61
CA LYS A 154 -7.96 -4.83 -1.08
C LYS A 154 -7.34 -5.39 -2.36
N PRO A 155 -7.30 -6.72 -2.52
CA PRO A 155 -6.86 -7.36 -3.77
C PRO A 155 -7.72 -6.95 -4.97
N THR A 156 -9.00 -6.76 -4.74
CA THR A 156 -9.97 -6.23 -5.72
C THR A 156 -10.87 -5.23 -5.01
N TYR A 157 -10.81 -3.98 -5.45
CA TYR A 157 -11.60 -2.91 -4.87
C TYR A 157 -12.95 -2.76 -5.58
N LYS A 158 -14.03 -2.65 -4.80
CA LYS A 158 -15.42 -2.46 -5.29
C LYS A 158 -16.03 -1.23 -4.66
N PHE A 159 -17.10 -0.69 -5.25
CA PHE A 159 -17.83 0.46 -4.69
C PHE A 159 -18.28 0.25 -3.24
N ALA A 160 -18.78 -0.94 -2.91
CA ALA A 160 -19.20 -1.25 -1.56
C ALA A 160 -18.06 -1.16 -0.53
N HIS A 161 -16.83 -1.47 -0.94
CA HIS A 161 -15.64 -1.31 -0.07
C HIS A 161 -15.32 0.18 0.14
N LEU A 162 -15.44 1.00 -0.90
CA LEU A 162 -15.23 2.44 -0.80
C LEU A 162 -16.24 3.11 0.14
N GLU A 163 -17.52 2.73 0.05
CA GLU A 163 -18.57 3.25 0.94
C GLU A 163 -18.32 2.85 2.39
N ASP A 164 -18.05 1.57 2.64
CA ASP A 164 -17.71 1.07 3.97
C ASP A 164 -16.46 1.74 4.55
N PHE A 165 -15.45 1.97 3.73
CA PHE A 165 -14.24 2.68 4.13
C PHE A 165 -14.55 4.11 4.58
N ILE A 166 -15.29 4.87 3.79
CA ILE A 166 -15.61 6.29 4.08
C ILE A 166 -16.54 6.41 5.28
N GLU A 167 -17.59 5.60 5.33
CA GLU A 167 -18.65 5.76 6.32
C GLU A 167 -18.31 5.12 7.67
N ARG A 168 -17.50 4.08 7.68
CA ARG A 168 -17.24 3.27 8.87
C ARG A 168 -15.78 3.24 9.30
N ILE A 169 -14.86 2.92 8.37
CA ILE A 169 -13.45 2.65 8.73
C ILE A 169 -12.70 3.95 9.01
N LEU A 170 -12.75 4.91 8.11
CA LEU A 170 -12.02 6.17 8.21
C LEU A 170 -12.39 6.99 9.47
N PRO A 171 -13.69 7.18 9.82
CA PRO A 171 -14.06 7.86 11.06
C PRO A 171 -13.62 7.12 12.32
N LYS A 172 -13.66 5.78 12.30
CA LYS A 172 -13.17 4.97 13.43
C LYS A 172 -11.67 5.07 13.62
N ALA A 173 -10.88 5.16 12.55
CA ALA A 173 -9.45 5.33 12.64
C ALA A 173 -9.07 6.56 13.43
N GLY A 174 -9.67 7.72 13.10
CA GLY A 174 -9.43 8.98 13.82
C GLY A 174 -9.79 8.94 15.30
N ARG A 175 -10.78 8.11 15.69
CA ARG A 175 -11.21 7.96 17.07
C ARG A 175 -10.40 6.93 17.87
N LEU A 176 -9.99 5.84 17.21
CA LEU A 176 -9.41 4.67 17.89
C LEU A 176 -7.89 4.64 17.88
N ILE A 177 -7.27 5.36 16.95
CA ILE A 177 -5.81 5.30 16.74
C ILE A 177 -5.17 6.58 17.30
N SER A 178 -4.48 6.45 18.41
CA SER A 178 -3.83 7.58 19.10
C SER A 178 -2.81 8.34 18.24
N LEU A 179 -2.16 7.64 17.29
CA LEU A 179 -1.26 8.25 16.31
C LEU A 179 -1.94 9.30 15.41
N LEU A 180 -3.26 9.21 15.26
CA LEU A 180 -4.08 10.09 14.42
C LEU A 180 -4.77 11.20 15.21
N GLU A 181 -4.60 11.23 16.52
CA GLU A 181 -5.21 12.25 17.37
C GLU A 181 -4.71 13.65 17.01
N GLY A 182 -5.66 14.58 16.79
CA GLY A 182 -5.37 15.96 16.40
C GLY A 182 -4.87 16.15 14.97
N LYS A 183 -4.77 15.10 14.16
CA LYS A 183 -4.32 15.18 12.77
C LYS A 183 -5.48 15.35 11.78
N ARG A 184 -5.19 16.01 10.68
CA ARG A 184 -6.08 16.09 9.51
C ARG A 184 -6.07 14.74 8.80
N LEU A 185 -7.22 14.09 8.71
CA LEU A 185 -7.28 12.74 8.14
C LEU A 185 -7.48 12.77 6.63
N GLN A 186 -6.70 11.95 5.93
CA GLN A 186 -6.85 11.67 4.51
C GLN A 186 -7.00 10.16 4.29
N GLY A 187 -8.10 9.75 3.69
CA GLY A 187 -8.31 8.37 3.29
C GLY A 187 -7.60 8.05 1.97
N ILE A 188 -7.08 6.85 1.88
CA ILE A 188 -6.49 6.27 0.67
C ILE A 188 -7.07 4.88 0.45
N ILE A 189 -7.56 4.58 -0.73
CA ILE A 189 -7.84 3.21 -1.16
C ILE A 189 -6.67 2.67 -1.97
N ALA A 190 -6.30 1.42 -1.75
CA ALA A 190 -5.16 0.82 -2.41
C ALA A 190 -5.47 -0.59 -2.96
N SER A 191 -5.01 -0.84 -4.17
CA SER A 191 -5.04 -2.15 -4.83
C SER A 191 -3.95 -2.22 -5.90
N LEU A 192 -3.52 -3.42 -6.27
CA LEU A 192 -2.60 -3.59 -7.41
C LEU A 192 -3.20 -3.10 -8.73
N SER A 193 -4.53 -3.17 -8.86
CA SER A 193 -5.26 -2.65 -10.01
C SER A 193 -6.58 -2.05 -9.56
N LEU A 194 -6.80 -0.79 -9.87
CA LEU A 194 -8.06 -0.08 -9.66
C LEU A 194 -8.72 0.24 -10.99
N GLY A 195 -10.03 -0.05 -11.09
CA GLY A 195 -10.83 0.36 -12.24
C GLY A 195 -11.04 1.89 -12.25
N GLU A 196 -11.13 2.47 -13.44
CA GLU A 196 -11.36 3.93 -13.60
C GLU A 196 -12.63 4.41 -12.91
N ASP A 197 -13.65 3.57 -12.88
CA ASP A 197 -14.92 3.84 -12.20
C ASP A 197 -14.74 4.01 -10.68
N VAL A 198 -13.92 3.15 -10.06
CA VAL A 198 -13.58 3.21 -8.64
C VAL A 198 -12.71 4.42 -8.35
N ILE A 199 -11.71 4.71 -9.20
CA ILE A 199 -10.86 5.91 -9.07
C ILE A 199 -11.70 7.18 -9.14
N ASN A 200 -12.60 7.27 -10.13
CA ASN A 200 -13.50 8.42 -10.27
C ASN A 200 -14.45 8.58 -9.08
N ALA A 201 -14.95 7.48 -8.51
CA ALA A 201 -15.79 7.52 -7.34
C ALA A 201 -15.01 7.96 -6.08
N ALA A 202 -13.79 7.47 -5.89
CA ALA A 202 -12.90 7.89 -4.80
C ALA A 202 -12.58 9.38 -4.91
N THR A 203 -12.22 9.85 -6.11
CA THR A 203 -11.92 11.27 -6.40
C THR A 203 -13.09 12.18 -6.02
N LYS A 204 -14.31 11.83 -6.44
CA LYS A 204 -15.51 12.61 -6.11
C LYS A 204 -15.81 12.68 -4.61
N ARG A 205 -15.31 11.72 -3.84
CA ARG A 205 -15.52 11.62 -2.38
C ARG A 205 -14.34 12.10 -1.54
N GLY A 206 -13.32 12.69 -2.18
CA GLY A 206 -12.15 13.23 -1.48
C GLY A 206 -11.22 12.14 -0.94
N VAL A 207 -11.25 10.95 -1.54
CA VAL A 207 -10.38 9.81 -1.19
C VAL A 207 -9.31 9.62 -2.25
N LEU A 208 -8.07 9.49 -1.83
CA LEU A 208 -6.95 9.18 -2.72
C LEU A 208 -7.03 7.72 -3.20
N ALA A 209 -6.62 7.50 -4.43
CA ALA A 209 -6.54 6.18 -5.04
C ALA A 209 -5.07 5.83 -5.34
N MET A 210 -4.59 4.72 -4.79
CA MET A 210 -3.23 4.24 -4.95
C MET A 210 -3.24 2.89 -5.69
N THR A 211 -2.51 2.78 -6.78
CA THR A 211 -2.43 1.57 -7.60
C THR A 211 -1.08 1.45 -8.29
N MET A 212 -0.81 0.30 -8.92
CA MET A 212 0.41 0.13 -9.70
C MET A 212 0.43 1.08 -10.91
N SER A 213 1.54 1.80 -11.04
CA SER A 213 1.87 2.66 -12.18
C SER A 213 3.21 2.19 -12.76
N GLY A 214 3.15 1.25 -13.69
CA GLY A 214 4.34 0.54 -14.14
C GLY A 214 4.90 -0.37 -13.04
N ASP A 215 6.12 -0.11 -12.60
CA ASP A 215 6.86 -0.96 -11.66
C ASP A 215 6.72 -0.53 -10.17
N TYR A 216 5.84 0.41 -9.84
CA TYR A 216 5.71 0.94 -8.47
C TYR A 216 4.27 1.36 -8.15
N MET A 217 3.95 1.39 -6.87
CA MET A 217 2.69 1.95 -6.38
C MET A 217 2.70 3.48 -6.48
N ASP A 218 1.61 4.05 -6.98
CA ASP A 218 1.47 5.50 -7.12
C ASP A 218 0.06 5.98 -6.81
N ILE A 219 -0.07 7.23 -6.39
CA ILE A 219 -1.35 7.92 -6.25
C ILE A 219 -1.73 8.47 -7.62
N VAL A 220 -2.88 8.02 -8.13
CA VAL A 220 -3.34 8.30 -9.50
C VAL A 220 -4.34 9.44 -9.61
N ASN A 221 -4.84 9.95 -8.48
CA ASN A 221 -5.74 11.11 -8.39
C ASN A 221 -5.22 12.15 -7.38
N PRO A 222 -3.99 12.69 -7.57
CA PRO A 222 -3.35 13.56 -6.59
C PRO A 222 -4.07 14.90 -6.38
N GLU A 223 -4.92 15.32 -7.31
CA GLU A 223 -5.73 16.55 -7.24
C GLU A 223 -6.72 16.56 -6.07
N VAL A 224 -7.03 15.41 -5.49
CA VAL A 224 -7.89 15.25 -4.31
C VAL A 224 -7.24 15.86 -3.05
N PHE A 225 -5.92 15.85 -2.98
CA PHE A 225 -5.19 16.28 -1.81
C PHE A 225 -4.88 17.78 -1.87
N SER A 226 -5.44 18.54 -0.92
CA SER A 226 -5.13 19.97 -0.75
C SER A 226 -4.39 20.16 0.58
N LYS A 227 -3.15 20.65 0.50
CA LYS A 227 -2.32 20.99 1.67
C LYS A 227 -2.93 22.09 2.52
#